data_3dd7e95fc8afb1f6417560d4197dbf4b
#
_entry.id   3dd7e95fc8afb1f6417560d4197dbf4b
#
_cell.length_a   1.000
_cell.length_b   1.000
_cell.length_c   1.000
_cell.angle_alpha   90.00
_cell.angle_beta   90.00
_cell.angle_gamma   90.00
#
_symmetry.space_group_name_H-M   'P 1'
#
loop_
_entity.id
_entity.type
_entity.pdbx_description
1 polymer ?
#
loop_
_entity_poly.entity_id
_entity_poly.type
_entity_poly.pdbx_seq_one_letter_code
_entity_poly.pdbx_strand_id
1 'polypeptide(L)'
;MEYLSADEYTRFGLEGTTPDSLVIAASNLIDAHCRRKGFGITQYTERFRVGRSRTVRLSYLPLAAAEGALSSVVLARGRYVTRGGDWALSNDLAAEVAEAFATQNTWFTVSAASLDLDAVSGEVIICGGLLSPALRDLELTYTAGYSEVPHGVKQACAKLVQNALATPALNVSKQKIDTMYLQYFADSLLDSDVQRLLAPYVAQRLAS
;
A
#
# COMPACT_ATOMS: atom_id res chain seq x y z
N MET A 1 1.91 14.82 -5.22
CA MET A 1 2.06 14.37 -6.62
C MET A 1 0.75 14.66 -7.31
N GLU A 2 0.74 15.17 -8.52
CA GLU A 2 -0.50 15.44 -9.27
C GLU A 2 -0.88 14.22 -10.09
N TYR A 3 -2.16 13.81 -10.03
CA TYR A 3 -2.65 12.66 -10.78
C TYR A 3 -3.28 13.03 -12.12
N LEU A 4 -3.58 14.31 -12.31
CA LEU A 4 -4.06 14.88 -13.56
C LEU A 4 -3.15 16.03 -13.97
N SER A 5 -2.68 16.04 -15.20
CA SER A 5 -2.00 17.17 -15.80
C SER A 5 -3.03 18.14 -16.40
N ALA A 6 -2.64 19.42 -16.56
CA ALA A 6 -3.51 20.45 -17.12
C ALA A 6 -4.07 20.06 -18.50
N ASP A 7 -3.26 19.36 -19.31
CA ASP A 7 -3.67 18.88 -20.63
C ASP A 7 -4.77 17.82 -20.60
N GLU A 8 -4.91 17.14 -19.44
CA GLU A 8 -5.90 16.07 -19.26
C GLU A 8 -7.23 16.60 -18.69
N TYR A 9 -7.30 17.83 -18.17
CA TYR A 9 -8.49 18.36 -17.48
C TYR A 9 -9.75 18.23 -18.31
N THR A 10 -9.73 18.70 -19.55
CA THR A 10 -10.90 18.64 -20.45
C THR A 10 -11.35 17.21 -20.74
N ARG A 11 -10.41 16.27 -20.83
CA ARG A 11 -10.71 14.86 -21.06
C ARG A 11 -11.47 14.21 -19.89
N PHE A 12 -11.24 14.72 -18.67
CA PHE A 12 -11.88 14.23 -17.45
C PHE A 12 -13.03 15.13 -16.98
N GLY A 13 -13.47 16.09 -17.83
CA GLY A 13 -14.62 16.95 -17.56
C GLY A 13 -14.34 18.07 -16.57
N LEU A 14 -13.08 18.48 -16.42
CA LEU A 14 -12.68 19.67 -15.70
C LEU A 14 -12.47 20.83 -16.66
N GLU A 15 -12.72 22.05 -16.19
CA GLU A 15 -12.41 23.25 -16.95
C GLU A 15 -10.89 23.51 -16.97
N GLY A 16 -10.38 24.05 -18.09
CA GLY A 16 -8.96 24.40 -18.20
C GLY A 16 -8.48 25.48 -17.21
N THR A 17 -9.43 26.18 -16.58
CA THR A 17 -9.20 27.18 -15.53
C THR A 17 -9.19 26.58 -14.11
N THR A 18 -9.33 25.26 -13.98
CA THR A 18 -9.33 24.60 -12.67
C THR A 18 -8.00 24.83 -11.96
N PRO A 19 -8.01 25.31 -10.69
CA PRO A 19 -6.78 25.54 -9.95
C PRO A 19 -6.04 24.23 -9.65
N ASP A 20 -4.75 24.16 -9.96
CA ASP A 20 -3.88 23.00 -9.70
C ASP A 20 -3.86 22.64 -8.21
N SER A 21 -4.03 23.63 -7.32
CA SER A 21 -4.11 23.39 -5.88
C SER A 21 -5.23 22.45 -5.47
N LEU A 22 -6.37 22.46 -6.18
CA LEU A 22 -7.47 21.53 -5.93
C LEU A 22 -7.13 20.12 -6.39
N VAL A 23 -6.42 20.00 -7.52
CA VAL A 23 -5.97 18.70 -8.03
C VAL A 23 -4.94 18.08 -7.10
N ILE A 24 -4.02 18.89 -6.58
CA ILE A 24 -3.04 18.44 -5.57
C ILE A 24 -3.75 17.99 -4.28
N ALA A 25 -4.72 18.77 -3.80
CA ALA A 25 -5.48 18.41 -2.61
C ALA A 25 -6.28 17.10 -2.81
N ALA A 26 -6.94 16.95 -3.97
CA ALA A 26 -7.64 15.71 -4.33
C ALA A 26 -6.69 14.52 -4.41
N SER A 27 -5.52 14.70 -5.01
CA SER A 27 -4.49 13.65 -5.11
C SER A 27 -4.01 13.20 -3.73
N ASN A 28 -3.74 14.13 -2.81
CA ASN A 28 -3.35 13.81 -1.44
C ASN A 28 -4.45 13.07 -0.67
N LEU A 29 -5.73 13.41 -0.92
CA LEU A 29 -6.88 12.74 -0.32
C LEU A 29 -7.00 11.30 -0.81
N ILE A 30 -6.75 11.07 -2.09
CA ILE A 30 -6.69 9.73 -2.69
C ILE A 30 -5.57 8.90 -2.07
N ASP A 31 -4.37 9.48 -1.91
CA ASP A 31 -3.23 8.80 -1.28
C ASP A 31 -3.55 8.38 0.16
N ALA A 32 -4.14 9.27 0.92
CA ALA A 32 -4.57 9.00 2.29
C ALA A 32 -5.64 7.90 2.35
N HIS A 33 -6.65 7.94 1.47
CA HIS A 33 -7.70 6.93 1.39
C HIS A 33 -7.15 5.56 0.98
N CYS A 34 -6.30 5.53 -0.04
CA CYS A 34 -5.67 4.30 -0.54
C CYS A 34 -4.53 3.80 0.36
N ARG A 35 -4.16 4.57 1.40
CA ARG A 35 -3.06 4.27 2.33
C ARG A 35 -1.73 4.03 1.63
N ARG A 36 -1.47 4.78 0.56
CA ARG A 36 -0.26 4.71 -0.26
C ARG A 36 0.53 6.02 -0.17
N LYS A 37 1.82 5.94 -0.48
CA LYS A 37 2.66 7.15 -0.64
C LYS A 37 2.47 7.81 -2.00
N GLY A 38 1.78 7.13 -2.91
CA GLY A 38 1.50 7.52 -4.28
C GLY A 38 1.26 6.30 -5.16
N PHE A 39 0.88 6.52 -6.41
CA PHE A 39 0.60 5.45 -7.39
C PHE A 39 1.80 5.13 -8.28
N GLY A 40 2.81 6.00 -8.33
CA GLY A 40 4.06 5.73 -9.04
C GLY A 40 4.88 4.62 -8.35
N ILE A 41 5.85 4.07 -9.09
CA ILE A 41 6.76 3.06 -8.57
C ILE A 41 7.53 3.65 -7.39
N THR A 42 7.32 3.05 -6.21
CA THR A 42 7.86 3.52 -4.94
C THR A 42 8.38 2.34 -4.14
N GLN A 43 9.43 2.57 -3.37
CA GLN A 43 10.00 1.57 -2.48
C GLN A 43 9.26 1.56 -1.14
N TYR A 44 8.85 0.37 -0.72
CA TYR A 44 8.20 0.10 0.55
C TYR A 44 9.05 -0.84 1.39
N THR A 45 9.05 -0.62 2.70
CA THR A 45 9.65 -1.55 3.66
C THR A 45 8.57 -1.98 4.63
N GLU A 46 8.32 -3.27 4.70
CA GLU A 46 7.33 -3.85 5.58
C GLU A 46 7.94 -4.95 6.44
N ARG A 47 7.44 -5.04 7.65
CA ARG A 47 7.85 -6.06 8.61
C ARG A 47 6.68 -6.98 8.89
N PHE A 48 6.95 -8.28 8.77
CA PHE A 48 5.96 -9.34 8.91
C PHE A 48 6.36 -10.25 10.06
N ARG A 49 5.36 -10.70 10.80
CA ARG A 49 5.53 -11.83 11.70
C ARG A 49 5.25 -13.10 10.93
N VAL A 50 6.25 -13.97 10.83
CA VAL A 50 6.16 -15.21 10.06
C VAL A 50 5.41 -16.25 10.88
N GLY A 51 4.30 -16.74 10.34
CA GLY A 51 3.52 -17.82 10.92
C GLY A 51 4.05 -19.21 10.55
N ARG A 52 3.34 -20.25 10.99
CA ARG A 52 3.67 -21.65 10.67
C ARG A 52 3.63 -21.95 9.18
N SER A 53 2.78 -21.26 8.43
CA SER A 53 2.68 -21.41 6.97
C SER A 53 3.93 -20.96 6.23
N ARG A 54 4.84 -20.22 6.88
CA ARG A 54 6.00 -19.56 6.24
C ARG A 54 5.61 -18.65 5.08
N THR A 55 4.38 -18.18 5.05
CA THR A 55 3.82 -17.34 4.01
C THR A 55 3.51 -15.98 4.60
N VAL A 56 3.86 -14.93 3.88
CA VAL A 56 3.48 -13.54 4.19
C VAL A 56 2.90 -12.89 2.94
N ARG A 57 2.07 -11.87 3.11
CA ARG A 57 1.46 -11.16 1.99
C ARG A 57 1.82 -9.69 2.03
N LEU A 58 2.30 -9.18 0.90
CA LEU A 58 2.67 -7.78 0.72
C LEU A 58 1.43 -6.90 0.65
N SER A 59 1.51 -5.72 1.26
CA SER A 59 0.37 -4.79 1.32
C SER A 59 0.21 -3.96 0.06
N TYR A 60 1.29 -3.72 -0.70
CA TYR A 60 1.29 -2.82 -1.84
C TYR A 60 1.49 -3.58 -3.14
N LEU A 61 0.47 -3.51 -3.99
CA LEU A 61 0.43 -4.12 -5.32
C LEU A 61 0.03 -3.07 -6.37
N PRO A 62 0.36 -3.27 -7.64
CA PRO A 62 1.16 -4.36 -8.20
C PRO A 62 2.64 -4.21 -7.86
N LEU A 63 3.35 -5.33 -7.88
CA LEU A 63 4.80 -5.31 -7.75
C LEU A 63 5.42 -4.80 -9.06
N ALA A 64 6.40 -3.93 -8.94
CA ALA A 64 7.12 -3.37 -10.07
C ALA A 64 8.62 -3.47 -9.81
N ALA A 65 9.37 -4.00 -10.78
CA ALA A 65 10.83 -3.91 -10.70
C ALA A 65 11.24 -2.45 -10.87
N ALA A 66 12.19 -1.99 -10.05
CA ALA A 66 12.83 -0.72 -10.30
C ALA A 66 13.58 -0.76 -11.64
N GLU A 67 13.74 0.39 -12.29
CA GLU A 67 14.44 0.48 -13.56
C GLU A 67 15.84 -0.15 -13.43
N GLY A 68 16.14 -1.13 -14.28
CA GLY A 68 17.40 -1.89 -14.26
C GLY A 68 17.47 -3.01 -13.22
N ALA A 69 16.42 -3.25 -12.40
CA ALA A 69 16.39 -4.36 -11.46
C ALA A 69 15.66 -5.60 -12.03
N LEU A 70 16.23 -6.78 -11.81
CA LEU A 70 15.63 -8.05 -12.23
C LEU A 70 14.50 -8.53 -11.29
N SER A 71 14.40 -7.95 -10.10
CA SER A 71 13.45 -8.35 -9.05
C SER A 71 12.84 -7.13 -8.38
N SER A 72 11.57 -7.23 -8.02
CA SER A 72 10.88 -6.23 -7.22
C SER A 72 11.34 -6.21 -5.76
N VAL A 73 11.93 -7.29 -5.26
CA VAL A 73 12.50 -7.37 -3.91
C VAL A 73 13.92 -6.83 -3.91
N VAL A 74 14.14 -5.73 -3.20
CA VAL A 74 15.43 -5.05 -3.09
C VAL A 74 16.26 -5.61 -1.94
N LEU A 75 15.62 -5.88 -0.79
CA LEU A 75 16.29 -6.38 0.41
C LEU A 75 15.32 -7.25 1.21
N ALA A 76 15.83 -8.38 1.67
CA ALA A 76 15.13 -9.23 2.62
C ALA A 76 16.01 -9.45 3.86
N ARG A 77 15.44 -9.25 5.05
CA ARG A 77 16.11 -9.47 6.33
C ARG A 77 15.23 -10.34 7.21
N GLY A 78 15.83 -11.31 7.86
CA GLY A 78 15.15 -12.23 8.76
C GLY A 78 15.66 -12.14 10.18
N ARG A 79 14.85 -12.60 11.12
CA ARG A 79 15.21 -12.77 12.52
C ARG A 79 14.61 -14.07 13.04
N TYR A 80 15.42 -14.86 13.75
CA TYR A 80 15.01 -16.15 14.29
C TYR A 80 14.16 -16.03 15.57
N VAL A 81 13.44 -17.11 15.88
CA VAL A 81 12.67 -17.24 17.12
C VAL A 81 13.61 -17.31 18.30
N THR A 82 13.32 -16.56 19.36
CA THR A 82 13.99 -16.71 20.66
C THR A 82 13.33 -17.86 21.43
N ARG A 83 14.14 -18.69 22.12
CA ARG A 83 13.67 -19.78 23.01
C ARG A 83 12.66 -19.22 24.02
N GLY A 84 11.45 -19.76 24.09
CA GLY A 84 10.44 -19.36 25.10
C GLY A 84 9.01 -19.11 24.61
N GLY A 85 8.70 -19.34 23.35
CA GLY A 85 7.31 -19.33 22.85
C GLY A 85 6.84 -20.72 22.44
N ASP A 86 5.55 -20.95 22.37
CA ASP A 86 4.86 -22.22 22.00
C ASP A 86 5.32 -22.85 20.65
N TRP A 87 6.25 -22.22 19.96
CA TRP A 87 6.84 -22.62 18.68
C TRP A 87 8.08 -23.49 18.83
N ALA A 88 8.61 -23.63 20.04
CA ALA A 88 9.89 -24.31 20.30
C ALA A 88 9.82 -25.83 20.09
N LEU A 89 8.62 -26.39 19.98
CA LEU A 89 8.43 -27.85 19.95
C LEU A 89 8.78 -28.52 18.62
N SER A 90 9.05 -27.80 17.53
CA SER A 90 9.26 -28.45 16.23
C SER A 90 10.72 -28.44 15.71
N ASN A 91 11.65 -27.70 16.30
CA ASN A 91 13.03 -27.61 15.83
C ASN A 91 14.02 -27.20 16.93
N ASP A 92 14.09 -27.96 18.02
CA ASP A 92 15.00 -27.68 19.14
C ASP A 92 16.47 -27.58 18.68
N LEU A 93 16.90 -28.46 17.77
CA LEU A 93 18.22 -28.45 17.24
C LEU A 93 18.59 -27.17 16.48
N ALA A 94 17.68 -26.67 15.67
CA ALA A 94 17.93 -25.43 14.91
C ALA A 94 17.96 -24.20 15.82
N ALA A 95 17.16 -24.21 16.88
CA ALA A 95 17.20 -23.16 17.91
C ALA A 95 18.51 -23.21 18.72
N GLU A 96 18.98 -24.38 19.07
CA GLU A 96 20.29 -24.58 19.77
C GLU A 96 21.46 -24.14 18.89
N VAL A 97 21.44 -24.48 17.60
CA VAL A 97 22.46 -24.02 16.65
C VAL A 97 22.44 -22.49 16.53
N ALA A 98 21.27 -21.88 16.40
CA ALA A 98 21.14 -20.42 16.33
C ALA A 98 21.62 -19.74 17.63
N GLU A 99 21.39 -20.36 18.78
CA GLU A 99 21.89 -19.90 20.08
C GLU A 99 23.42 -20.01 20.18
N ALA A 100 23.97 -21.13 19.76
CA ALA A 100 25.45 -21.38 19.76
C ALA A 100 26.20 -20.36 18.90
N PHE A 101 25.60 -19.91 17.78
CA PHE A 101 26.19 -18.90 16.91
C PHE A 101 25.81 -17.44 17.28
N ALA A 102 25.17 -17.21 18.44
CA ALA A 102 24.75 -15.90 18.92
C ALA A 102 23.90 -15.11 17.90
N THR A 103 23.17 -15.79 17.01
CA THR A 103 22.35 -15.17 15.95
C THR A 103 20.92 -14.87 16.40
N GLN A 104 20.59 -15.19 17.67
CA GLN A 104 19.26 -14.91 18.22
C GLN A 104 18.99 -13.40 18.27
N ASN A 105 17.79 -13.01 17.85
CA ASN A 105 17.33 -11.62 17.83
C ASN A 105 18.11 -10.66 16.93
N THR A 106 19.14 -11.12 16.24
CA THR A 106 19.86 -10.30 15.26
C THR A 106 19.19 -10.39 13.89
N TRP A 107 19.16 -9.28 13.19
CA TRP A 107 18.72 -9.25 11.81
C TRP A 107 19.84 -9.72 10.88
N PHE A 108 19.55 -10.68 10.03
CA PHE A 108 20.47 -11.16 9.00
C PHE A 108 19.83 -11.06 7.61
N THR A 109 20.65 -10.97 6.59
CA THR A 109 20.16 -10.91 5.21
C THR A 109 19.67 -12.28 4.76
N VAL A 110 18.46 -12.33 4.25
CA VAL A 110 17.87 -13.51 3.63
C VAL A 110 18.13 -13.45 2.13
N SER A 111 18.62 -14.57 1.56
CA SER A 111 18.84 -14.64 0.11
C SER A 111 17.50 -14.53 -0.63
N ALA A 112 17.44 -13.70 -1.68
CA ALA A 112 16.27 -13.64 -2.55
C ALA A 112 15.90 -15.00 -3.18
N ALA A 113 16.90 -15.88 -3.40
CA ALA A 113 16.69 -17.23 -3.91
C ALA A 113 15.95 -18.16 -2.93
N SER A 114 15.87 -17.81 -1.64
CA SER A 114 15.10 -18.54 -0.64
C SER A 114 13.67 -17.99 -0.46
N LEU A 115 13.27 -17.05 -1.29
CA LEU A 115 11.92 -16.47 -1.30
C LEU A 115 11.27 -16.81 -2.63
N ASP A 116 10.09 -17.40 -2.57
CA ASP A 116 9.22 -17.58 -3.72
C ASP A 116 8.15 -16.49 -3.68
N LEU A 117 8.10 -15.67 -4.72
CA LEU A 117 7.27 -14.48 -4.79
C LEU A 117 6.26 -14.61 -5.93
N ASP A 118 4.98 -14.69 -5.59
CA ASP A 118 3.90 -14.50 -6.55
C ASP A 118 3.64 -13.00 -6.75
N ALA A 119 4.03 -12.49 -7.91
CA ALA A 119 3.88 -11.07 -8.24
C ALA A 119 2.41 -10.63 -8.38
N VAL A 120 1.47 -11.56 -8.63
CA VAL A 120 0.05 -11.24 -8.82
C VAL A 120 -0.66 -11.11 -7.49
N SER A 121 -0.50 -12.09 -6.61
CA SER A 121 -1.15 -12.09 -5.29
C SER A 121 -0.37 -11.30 -4.25
N GLY A 122 0.92 -11.04 -4.48
CA GLY A 122 1.84 -10.48 -3.51
C GLY A 122 2.18 -11.44 -2.38
N GLU A 123 1.98 -12.73 -2.57
CA GLU A 123 2.30 -13.76 -1.61
C GLU A 123 3.78 -14.10 -1.68
N VAL A 124 4.44 -14.13 -0.53
CA VAL A 124 5.85 -14.49 -0.39
C VAL A 124 5.94 -15.73 0.46
N ILE A 125 6.46 -16.81 -0.11
CA ILE A 125 6.71 -18.07 0.58
C ILE A 125 8.20 -18.15 0.92
N ILE A 126 8.50 -18.44 2.17
CA ILE A 126 9.88 -18.60 2.62
C ILE A 126 10.28 -20.06 2.41
N CYS A 127 11.07 -20.30 1.36
CA CYS A 127 11.62 -21.62 1.06
C CYS A 127 12.73 -21.94 2.05
N GLY A 128 12.48 -22.88 2.94
CA GLY A 128 13.48 -23.36 3.90
C GLY A 128 13.72 -24.85 3.74
N GLY A 129 14.98 -25.26 3.82
CA GLY A 129 15.32 -26.69 3.91
C GLY A 129 14.84 -27.30 5.23
N LEU A 130 14.93 -28.64 5.33
CA LEU A 130 14.49 -29.42 6.51
C LEU A 130 15.18 -28.97 7.82
N LEU A 131 16.39 -28.44 7.72
CA LEU A 131 17.21 -27.96 8.83
C LEU A 131 17.22 -26.42 8.95
N SER A 132 16.39 -25.71 8.16
CA SER A 132 16.35 -24.26 8.23
C SER A 132 15.60 -23.81 9.47
N PRO A 133 16.21 -22.98 10.35
CA PRO A 133 15.55 -22.47 11.53
C PRO A 133 14.32 -21.63 11.13
N ALA A 134 13.27 -21.67 11.95
CA ALA A 134 12.08 -20.92 11.70
C ALA A 134 12.32 -19.42 11.90
N LEU A 135 12.08 -18.64 10.87
CA LEU A 135 12.06 -17.19 10.97
C LEU A 135 10.87 -16.76 11.82
N ARG A 136 11.11 -15.85 12.76
CA ARG A 136 10.05 -15.20 13.53
C ARG A 136 9.53 -13.97 12.82
N ASP A 137 10.47 -13.13 12.39
CA ASP A 137 10.14 -11.87 11.74
C ASP A 137 10.89 -11.81 10.41
N LEU A 138 10.23 -11.27 9.41
CA LEU A 138 10.76 -10.99 8.08
C LEU A 138 10.55 -9.52 7.77
N GLU A 139 11.58 -8.82 7.36
CA GLU A 139 11.53 -7.46 6.86
C GLU A 139 11.85 -7.49 5.37
N LEU A 140 10.91 -7.02 4.57
CA LEU A 140 11.04 -6.96 3.12
C LEU A 140 11.04 -5.52 2.66
N THR A 141 12.03 -5.16 1.86
CA THR A 141 12.06 -3.91 1.11
C THR A 141 11.86 -4.25 -0.35
N TYR A 142 10.82 -3.71 -0.94
CA TYR A 142 10.40 -4.03 -2.31
C TYR A 142 9.84 -2.79 -3.02
N THR A 143 9.75 -2.87 -4.33
CA THR A 143 9.18 -1.82 -5.17
C THR A 143 7.80 -2.23 -5.65
N ALA A 144 6.85 -1.32 -5.50
CA ALA A 144 5.48 -1.50 -5.95
C ALA A 144 4.92 -0.19 -6.50
N GLY A 145 3.99 -0.29 -7.43
CA GLY A 145 3.34 0.87 -8.04
C GLY A 145 3.08 0.64 -9.52
N TYR A 146 2.61 1.66 -10.16
CA TYR A 146 2.26 1.67 -11.57
C TYR A 146 3.26 2.54 -12.34
N SER A 147 3.59 2.15 -13.56
CA SER A 147 4.37 2.99 -14.48
C SER A 147 3.62 4.27 -14.86
N GLU A 148 2.29 4.14 -14.98
CA GLU A 148 1.40 5.28 -15.23
C GLU A 148 0.25 5.24 -14.23
N VAL A 149 -0.26 6.42 -13.84
CA VAL A 149 -1.42 6.52 -12.93
C VAL A 149 -2.64 5.86 -13.58
N PRO A 150 -3.29 4.89 -12.92
CA PRO A 150 -4.45 4.21 -13.47
C PRO A 150 -5.59 5.17 -13.80
N HIS A 151 -6.29 4.91 -14.90
CA HIS A 151 -7.41 5.73 -15.35
C HIS A 151 -8.50 5.91 -14.27
N GLY A 152 -8.80 4.85 -13.50
CA GLY A 152 -9.77 4.92 -12.40
C GLY A 152 -9.36 5.92 -11.30
N VAL A 153 -8.06 6.04 -11.02
CA VAL A 153 -7.52 7.02 -10.06
C VAL A 153 -7.63 8.44 -10.62
N LYS A 154 -7.31 8.63 -11.90
CA LYS A 154 -7.48 9.92 -12.59
C LYS A 154 -8.94 10.36 -12.58
N GLN A 155 -9.86 9.44 -12.86
CA GLN A 155 -11.29 9.72 -12.83
C GLN A 155 -11.80 10.03 -11.42
N ALA A 156 -11.32 9.33 -10.41
CA ALA A 156 -11.63 9.63 -9.01
C ALA A 156 -11.13 11.03 -8.61
N CYS A 157 -9.92 11.40 -9.04
CA CYS A 157 -9.36 12.71 -8.81
C CYS A 157 -10.23 13.82 -9.44
N ALA A 158 -10.62 13.64 -10.70
CA ALA A 158 -11.51 14.61 -11.38
C ALA A 158 -12.86 14.77 -10.67
N LYS A 159 -13.50 13.66 -10.26
CA LYS A 159 -14.74 13.70 -9.48
C LYS A 159 -14.58 14.44 -8.16
N LEU A 160 -13.49 14.20 -7.42
CA LEU A 160 -13.20 14.91 -6.19
C LEU A 160 -13.09 16.43 -6.40
N VAL A 161 -12.40 16.84 -7.47
CA VAL A 161 -12.28 18.25 -7.83
C VAL A 161 -13.64 18.84 -8.22
N GLN A 162 -14.45 18.11 -8.99
CA GLN A 162 -15.82 18.54 -9.35
C GLN A 162 -16.69 18.70 -8.10
N ASN A 163 -16.63 17.74 -7.17
CA ASN A 163 -17.35 17.80 -5.91
C ASN A 163 -16.92 19.02 -5.08
N ALA A 164 -15.61 19.30 -5.01
CA ALA A 164 -15.09 20.47 -4.32
C ALA A 164 -15.53 21.78 -4.95
N LEU A 165 -15.58 21.88 -6.27
CA LEU A 165 -16.05 23.06 -7.00
C LEU A 165 -17.57 23.25 -6.89
N ALA A 166 -18.33 22.15 -6.86
CA ALA A 166 -19.79 22.19 -6.74
C ALA A 166 -20.27 22.57 -5.33
N THR A 167 -19.40 22.47 -4.32
CA THR A 167 -19.71 22.79 -2.93
C THR A 167 -19.14 24.16 -2.55
N PRO A 168 -19.88 25.25 -2.76
CA PRO A 168 -19.34 26.64 -2.63
C PRO A 168 -18.91 27.03 -1.22
N ALA A 169 -19.32 26.26 -0.21
CA ALA A 169 -18.89 26.46 1.18
C ALA A 169 -18.83 25.09 1.88
N LEU A 170 -17.65 24.54 1.99
CA LEU A 170 -17.36 23.26 2.67
C LEU A 170 -17.90 23.18 4.12
N ASN A 171 -18.35 24.32 4.68
CA ASN A 171 -18.82 24.45 6.07
C ASN A 171 -20.34 24.68 6.19
N VAL A 172 -21.08 24.73 5.10
CA VAL A 172 -22.53 25.00 5.16
C VAL A 172 -23.30 23.72 4.88
N SER A 173 -23.81 23.08 5.93
CA SER A 173 -24.64 21.88 5.82
C SER A 173 -26.08 22.19 5.41
N LYS A 174 -26.57 23.38 5.69
CA LYS A 174 -27.94 23.82 5.36
C LYS A 174 -27.95 25.30 5.07
N GLN A 175 -28.55 25.69 3.94
CA GLN A 175 -28.79 27.06 3.60
C GLN A 175 -30.29 27.25 3.31
N LYS A 176 -30.92 28.23 3.96
CA LYS A 176 -32.29 28.63 3.69
C LYS A 176 -32.27 29.93 2.89
N ILE A 177 -32.79 29.88 1.69
CA ILE A 177 -32.98 31.07 0.85
C ILE A 177 -34.50 31.17 0.63
N ASP A 178 -35.10 32.08 1.37
CA ASP A 178 -36.55 32.36 1.34
C ASP A 178 -37.37 31.07 1.66
N THR A 179 -38.11 30.53 0.69
CA THR A 179 -38.89 29.29 0.84
C THR A 179 -38.15 28.03 0.40
N MET A 180 -36.97 28.16 -0.19
CA MET A 180 -36.14 27.03 -0.63
C MET A 180 -35.19 26.55 0.48
N TYR A 181 -35.26 25.26 0.81
CA TYR A 181 -34.29 24.59 1.64
C TYR A 181 -33.25 23.89 0.75
N LEU A 182 -32.04 24.41 0.75
CA LEU A 182 -30.88 23.71 0.17
C LEU A 182 -30.15 22.98 1.30
N GLN A 183 -30.19 21.67 1.27
CA GLN A 183 -29.40 20.84 2.16
C GLN A 183 -28.23 20.30 1.36
N TYR A 184 -27.04 20.76 1.67
CA TYR A 184 -25.81 20.18 1.16
C TYR A 184 -25.52 18.93 1.97
N PHE A 185 -25.31 17.81 1.31
CA PHE A 185 -24.87 16.60 1.99
C PHE A 185 -23.47 16.87 2.53
N ALA A 186 -23.36 16.91 3.85
CA ALA A 186 -22.11 17.13 4.57
C ALA A 186 -21.17 15.90 4.50
N ASP A 187 -21.56 14.88 3.76
CA ASP A 187 -20.80 13.67 3.65
C ASP A 187 -19.59 13.90 2.74
N SER A 188 -18.48 13.57 3.28
CA SER A 188 -17.11 13.63 2.79
C SER A 188 -16.98 13.85 1.27
N LEU A 189 -16.02 14.64 0.86
CA LEU A 189 -15.63 14.80 -0.56
C LEU A 189 -15.45 13.45 -1.28
N LEU A 190 -15.20 12.38 -0.52
CA LEU A 190 -15.16 10.99 -0.92
C LEU A 190 -16.57 10.39 -0.92
N ASP A 191 -17.33 10.63 -1.97
CA ASP A 191 -18.63 10.00 -2.17
C ASP A 191 -18.49 8.48 -2.45
N SER A 192 -19.63 7.76 -2.42
CA SER A 192 -19.65 6.31 -2.64
C SER A 192 -19.10 5.89 -4.01
N ASP A 193 -19.24 6.76 -5.02
CA ASP A 193 -18.75 6.47 -6.36
C ASP A 193 -17.24 6.59 -6.43
N VAL A 194 -16.65 7.62 -5.79
CA VAL A 194 -15.22 7.79 -5.67
C VAL A 194 -14.62 6.63 -4.88
N GLN A 195 -15.24 6.24 -3.77
CA GLN A 195 -14.79 5.09 -2.98
C GLN A 195 -14.80 3.79 -3.80
N ARG A 196 -15.84 3.58 -4.61
CA ARG A 196 -15.94 2.41 -5.49
C ARG A 196 -14.84 2.39 -6.56
N LEU A 197 -14.53 3.55 -7.14
CA LEU A 197 -13.43 3.68 -8.11
C LEU A 197 -12.08 3.40 -7.47
N LEU A 198 -11.89 3.78 -6.21
CA LEU A 198 -10.62 3.61 -5.49
C LEU A 198 -10.49 2.24 -4.80
N ALA A 199 -11.59 1.50 -4.60
CA ALA A 199 -11.59 0.22 -3.88
C ALA A 199 -10.52 -0.79 -4.36
N PRO A 200 -10.26 -0.97 -5.68
CA PRO A 200 -9.23 -1.89 -6.15
C PRO A 200 -7.79 -1.47 -5.78
N TYR A 201 -7.60 -0.21 -5.44
CA TYR A 201 -6.28 0.39 -5.24
C TYR A 201 -5.90 0.58 -3.76
N VAL A 202 -6.82 0.34 -2.86
CA VAL A 202 -6.59 0.45 -1.41
C VAL A 202 -5.58 -0.61 -0.98
N ALA A 203 -4.52 -0.19 -0.29
CA ALA A 203 -3.52 -1.11 0.25
C ALA A 203 -4.15 -2.06 1.27
N GLN A 204 -3.99 -3.36 1.03
CA GLN A 204 -4.50 -4.40 1.92
C GLN A 204 -3.48 -4.64 3.04
N ARG A 205 -3.51 -3.81 4.09
CA ARG A 205 -2.77 -4.14 5.31
C ARG A 205 -3.49 -5.28 6.01
N LEU A 206 -2.96 -6.47 5.88
CA LEU A 206 -3.32 -7.55 6.79
C LEU A 206 -2.75 -7.19 8.16
N ALA A 207 -3.63 -7.03 9.14
CA ALA A 207 -3.22 -6.83 10.52
C ALA A 207 -2.32 -8.01 10.92
N SER A 208 -1.06 -7.73 11.20
CA SER A 208 -0.09 -8.69 11.75
C SER A 208 -0.27 -8.80 13.25
#